data_e9edcdbd7b1ed91aee073fa95111d751
#
_entry.id   e9edcdbd7b1ed91aee073fa95111d751
#
_cell.length_a   1.000
_cell.length_b   1.000
_cell.length_c   1.000
_cell.angle_alpha   90.00
_cell.angle_beta   90.00
_cell.angle_gamma   90.00
#
_symmetry.space_group_name_H-M   'P 1'
#
loop_
_entity.id
_entity.type
_entity.pdbx_description
1 polymer ?
#
loop_
_entity_poly.entity_id
_entity_poly.type
_entity_poly.pdbx_seq_one_letter_code
_entity_poly.pdbx_strand_id
1 'polypeptide(L)'
;MKSMIKWSLLAFVVVGVTLFWGALIKAESPEQVPYPDGYRRWTRVESGLNRPESPDSKNTGGIHHTYANDIAMAALEENHGRRFPDGSIIVRDLLEVQTKEGITTEGRRRHVTVMHKDSKRFADTGGWGFEVFRKDSHTDRAIWPNAKTKCFDCHAGQKEKDYVFGSFRK
;
A
#
# COMPACT_ATOMS: atom_id res chain seq x y z
N MET A 1 -42.42 -59.51 -50.50
CA MET A 1 -42.82 -58.17 -50.05
C MET A 1 -41.90 -57.76 -48.95
N LYS A 2 -40.97 -56.80 -49.19
CA LYS A 2 -39.87 -56.43 -48.27
C LYS A 2 -40.28 -55.20 -47.50
N SER A 3 -40.40 -55.34 -46.14
CA SER A 3 -40.59 -54.23 -45.21
C SER A 3 -39.24 -53.58 -44.91
N MET A 4 -39.05 -52.32 -45.24
CA MET A 4 -37.86 -51.53 -44.90
C MET A 4 -38.08 -50.79 -43.56
N ILE A 5 -37.35 -51.21 -42.58
CA ILE A 5 -37.31 -50.53 -41.26
C ILE A 5 -36.36 -49.34 -41.40
N LYS A 6 -36.93 -48.11 -41.24
CA LYS A 6 -36.13 -46.87 -41.16
C LYS A 6 -35.63 -46.67 -39.73
N TRP A 7 -34.32 -46.69 -39.55
CA TRP A 7 -33.68 -46.30 -38.32
C TRP A 7 -33.48 -44.78 -38.28
N SER A 8 -34.21 -44.12 -37.40
CA SER A 8 -34.00 -42.70 -37.13
C SER A 8 -32.92 -42.53 -36.07
N LEU A 9 -31.77 -42.02 -36.48
CA LEU A 9 -30.70 -41.60 -35.57
C LEU A 9 -31.08 -40.27 -34.89
N LEU A 10 -31.43 -40.33 -33.62
CA LEU A 10 -31.55 -39.17 -32.76
C LEU A 10 -30.14 -38.77 -32.29
N ALA A 11 -29.62 -37.71 -32.88
CA ALA A 11 -28.39 -37.06 -32.38
C ALA A 11 -28.73 -36.22 -31.16
N PHE A 12 -28.29 -36.63 -29.99
CA PHE A 12 -28.31 -35.82 -28.75
C PHE A 12 -27.16 -34.81 -28.82
N VAL A 13 -27.50 -33.53 -29.06
CA VAL A 13 -26.57 -32.44 -28.89
C VAL A 13 -26.52 -32.09 -27.39
N VAL A 14 -25.46 -32.54 -26.72
CA VAL A 14 -25.17 -32.12 -25.35
C VAL A 14 -24.50 -30.76 -25.43
N VAL A 15 -25.26 -29.70 -25.21
CA VAL A 15 -24.74 -28.35 -25.01
C VAL A 15 -24.17 -28.27 -23.59
N GLY A 16 -22.86 -28.45 -23.46
CA GLY A 16 -22.14 -28.22 -22.20
C GLY A 16 -22.07 -26.73 -21.91
N VAL A 17 -22.94 -26.25 -21.00
CA VAL A 17 -22.82 -24.91 -20.43
C VAL A 17 -21.71 -24.95 -19.38
N THR A 18 -20.48 -24.63 -19.79
CA THR A 18 -19.39 -24.35 -18.85
C THR A 18 -19.66 -23.00 -18.18
N LEU A 19 -20.17 -23.03 -16.96
CA LEU A 19 -20.23 -21.85 -16.09
C LEU A 19 -18.80 -21.43 -15.73
N PHE A 20 -18.24 -20.50 -16.50
CA PHE A 20 -17.04 -19.77 -16.12
C PHE A 20 -17.42 -18.85 -14.94
N TRP A 21 -17.17 -19.33 -13.71
CA TRP A 21 -17.14 -18.47 -12.54
C TRP A 21 -15.86 -17.64 -12.60
N GLY A 22 -15.89 -16.59 -13.42
CA GLY A 22 -14.87 -15.54 -13.40
C GLY A 22 -14.97 -14.83 -12.06
N ALA A 23 -14.05 -15.10 -11.14
CA ALA A 23 -13.86 -14.22 -10.01
C ALA A 23 -13.61 -12.82 -10.57
N LEU A 24 -14.52 -11.88 -10.32
CA LEU A 24 -14.35 -10.47 -10.62
C LEU A 24 -13.22 -9.97 -9.72
N ILE A 25 -11.98 -10.11 -10.18
CA ILE A 25 -10.85 -9.39 -9.61
C ILE A 25 -11.19 -7.92 -9.85
N LYS A 26 -11.61 -7.23 -8.80
CA LYS A 26 -11.85 -5.79 -8.84
C LYS A 26 -10.49 -5.15 -9.16
N ALA A 27 -10.28 -4.78 -10.41
CA ALA A 27 -9.08 -4.07 -10.81
C ALA A 27 -8.99 -2.79 -9.98
N GLU A 28 -7.91 -2.61 -9.25
CA GLU A 28 -7.64 -1.34 -8.58
C GLU A 28 -7.56 -0.23 -9.64
N SER A 29 -8.10 0.94 -9.30
CA SER A 29 -7.93 2.12 -10.15
C SER A 29 -6.43 2.35 -10.40
N PRO A 30 -6.02 2.70 -11.63
CA PRO A 30 -4.59 2.92 -11.94
C PRO A 30 -3.94 3.98 -11.05
N GLU A 31 -4.72 4.81 -10.38
CA GLU A 31 -4.25 5.85 -9.46
C GLU A 31 -4.19 5.40 -7.99
N GLN A 32 -4.69 4.21 -7.64
CA GLN A 32 -4.65 3.70 -6.28
C GLN A 32 -3.30 3.06 -5.95
N VAL A 33 -2.76 3.39 -4.78
CA VAL A 33 -1.56 2.73 -4.25
C VAL A 33 -1.97 1.36 -3.69
N PRO A 34 -1.33 0.25 -4.10
CA PRO A 34 -1.62 -1.07 -3.55
C PRO A 34 -1.15 -1.19 -2.09
N TYR A 35 -1.78 -2.11 -1.34
CA TYR A 35 -1.27 -2.47 -0.01
C TYR A 35 0.08 -3.20 -0.16
N PRO A 36 1.10 -2.82 0.62
CA PRO A 36 2.45 -3.36 0.47
C PRO A 36 2.60 -4.68 1.24
N ASP A 37 2.06 -5.78 0.73
CA ASP A 37 2.11 -7.08 1.40
C ASP A 37 3.53 -7.48 1.80
N GLY A 38 3.69 -7.98 3.01
CA GLY A 38 4.96 -8.45 3.53
C GLY A 38 5.98 -7.36 3.91
N TYR A 39 5.62 -6.09 3.91
CA TYR A 39 6.52 -4.96 4.21
C TYR A 39 7.26 -5.10 5.55
N ARG A 40 6.74 -5.80 6.53
CA ARG A 40 7.41 -6.03 7.82
C ARG A 40 8.69 -6.89 7.72
N ARG A 41 8.95 -7.50 6.57
CA ARG A 41 10.19 -8.21 6.27
C ARG A 41 11.22 -7.34 5.54
N TRP A 42 10.85 -6.10 5.18
CA TRP A 42 11.76 -5.15 4.56
C TRP A 42 12.70 -4.52 5.59
N THR A 43 13.68 -3.76 5.11
CA THR A 43 14.59 -3.04 5.97
C THR A 43 13.85 -1.98 6.77
N ARG A 44 14.02 -2.00 8.08
CA ARG A 44 13.51 -0.96 8.97
C ARG A 44 14.43 0.25 8.94
N VAL A 45 13.92 1.37 8.44
CA VAL A 45 14.65 2.63 8.26
C VAL A 45 14.79 3.38 9.59
N GLU A 46 13.68 3.46 10.32
CA GLU A 46 13.59 4.17 11.60
C GLU A 46 12.46 3.65 12.48
N SER A 47 12.52 3.97 13.75
CA SER A 47 11.43 3.82 14.70
C SER A 47 11.37 5.04 15.61
N GLY A 48 10.18 5.40 16.04
CA GLY A 48 10.00 6.53 16.94
C GLY A 48 8.71 6.48 17.72
N LEU A 49 8.63 7.33 18.74
CA LEU A 49 7.46 7.54 19.56
C LEU A 49 6.99 8.99 19.39
N ASN A 50 5.81 9.16 18.81
CA ASN A 50 5.11 10.43 18.80
C ASN A 50 4.27 10.53 20.06
N ARG A 51 4.63 11.46 20.96
CA ARG A 51 3.95 11.64 22.24
C ARG A 51 2.60 12.33 22.07
N PRO A 52 1.67 12.15 23.03
CA PRO A 52 0.35 12.79 23.01
C PRO A 52 0.39 14.33 22.95
N GLU A 53 1.45 14.93 23.44
CA GLU A 53 1.64 16.39 23.46
C GLU A 53 2.01 16.98 22.09
N SER A 54 2.32 16.14 21.11
CA SER A 54 2.56 16.58 19.74
C SER A 54 1.32 17.25 19.15
N PRO A 55 1.44 18.40 18.46
CA PRO A 55 0.30 19.12 17.88
C PRO A 55 -0.60 18.27 17.00
N ASP A 56 -0.05 17.24 16.35
CA ASP A 56 -0.78 16.33 15.46
C ASP A 56 -1.00 14.92 16.05
N SER A 57 -0.98 14.82 17.39
CA SER A 57 -1.03 13.53 18.10
C SER A 57 -2.28 12.70 17.82
N LYS A 58 -3.42 13.35 17.44
CA LYS A 58 -4.65 12.62 17.08
C LYS A 58 -4.44 11.69 15.88
N ASN A 59 -3.63 12.11 14.93
CA ASN A 59 -3.35 11.37 13.70
C ASN A 59 -2.04 10.59 13.77
N THR A 60 -1.01 11.17 14.39
CA THR A 60 0.36 10.66 14.37
C THR A 60 0.86 10.10 15.70
N GLY A 61 0.11 10.29 16.80
CA GLY A 61 0.48 9.79 18.13
C GLY A 61 0.57 8.28 18.20
N GLY A 62 1.67 7.75 18.78
CA GLY A 62 1.92 6.32 18.88
C GLY A 62 3.36 5.94 18.56
N ILE A 63 3.64 4.65 18.61
CA ILE A 63 4.90 4.08 18.14
C ILE A 63 4.81 3.88 16.63
N HIS A 64 5.83 4.33 15.90
CA HIS A 64 5.88 4.07 14.48
C HIS A 64 7.17 3.37 14.07
N HIS A 65 7.06 2.54 13.04
CA HIS A 65 8.17 1.93 12.34
C HIS A 65 8.07 2.27 10.87
N THR A 66 9.17 2.76 10.31
CA THR A 66 9.27 3.02 8.87
C THR A 66 10.09 1.93 8.21
N TYR A 67 9.56 1.34 7.15
CA TYR A 67 10.19 0.30 6.34
C TYR A 67 10.37 0.80 4.91
N ALA A 68 11.39 0.31 4.25
CA ALA A 68 11.63 0.56 2.84
C ALA A 68 11.95 -0.75 2.11
N ASN A 69 11.43 -0.89 0.88
CA ASN A 69 11.86 -1.98 0.01
C ASN A 69 13.29 -1.75 -0.50
N ASP A 70 13.92 -2.76 -1.09
CA ASP A 70 15.32 -2.70 -1.51
C ASP A 70 15.60 -1.55 -2.48
N ILE A 71 14.65 -1.23 -3.37
CA ILE A 71 14.76 -0.12 -4.32
C ILE A 71 14.82 1.23 -3.59
N ALA A 72 13.95 1.44 -2.60
CA ALA A 72 13.94 2.65 -1.80
C ALA A 72 15.17 2.73 -0.87
N MET A 73 15.65 1.59 -0.36
CA MET A 73 16.83 1.54 0.49
C MET A 73 18.10 2.00 -0.23
N ALA A 74 18.30 1.61 -1.48
CA ALA A 74 19.44 2.09 -2.27
C ALA A 74 19.50 3.63 -2.31
N ALA A 75 18.35 4.30 -2.57
CA ALA A 75 18.28 5.77 -2.56
C ALA A 75 18.47 6.38 -1.16
N LEU A 76 18.01 5.71 -0.10
CA LEU A 76 18.19 6.17 1.28
C LEU A 76 19.65 6.11 1.73
N GLU A 77 20.43 5.15 1.25
CA GLU A 77 21.85 4.97 1.59
C GLU A 77 22.77 5.98 0.91
N GLU A 78 22.39 6.49 -0.27
CA GLU A 78 23.16 7.48 -1.02
C GLU A 78 23.24 8.86 -0.34
N ASN A 79 22.33 9.18 0.56
CA ASN A 79 22.29 10.31 1.52
C ASN A 79 22.32 11.74 0.96
N HIS A 80 22.75 12.00 -0.26
CA HIS A 80 22.82 13.35 -0.85
C HIS A 80 22.15 13.41 -2.23
N GLY A 81 21.25 14.40 -2.42
CA GLY A 81 20.59 14.60 -3.72
C GLY A 81 19.69 13.45 -4.15
N ARG A 82 19.14 12.72 -3.18
CA ARG A 82 18.31 11.53 -3.39
C ARG A 82 17.25 11.74 -4.45
N ARG A 83 17.19 10.79 -5.35
CA ARG A 83 16.05 10.58 -6.25
C ARG A 83 15.64 9.12 -6.08
N PHE A 84 14.40 8.90 -5.72
CA PHE A 84 13.89 7.54 -5.58
C PHE A 84 13.48 7.01 -6.95
N PRO A 85 14.02 5.86 -7.38
CA PRO A 85 13.59 5.21 -8.63
C PRO A 85 12.11 4.80 -8.55
N ASP A 86 11.45 4.68 -9.71
CA ASP A 86 10.12 4.08 -9.79
C ASP A 86 10.14 2.66 -9.21
N GLY A 87 9.09 2.28 -8.50
CA GLY A 87 9.04 1.05 -7.71
C GLY A 87 9.56 1.19 -6.28
N SER A 88 10.12 2.34 -5.88
CA SER A 88 10.42 2.61 -4.46
C SER A 88 9.15 2.63 -3.63
N ILE A 89 9.16 1.90 -2.51
CA ILE A 89 8.04 1.88 -1.57
C ILE A 89 8.56 2.14 -0.17
N ILE A 90 7.95 3.12 0.51
CA ILE A 90 8.21 3.44 1.91
C ILE A 90 6.90 3.26 2.67
N VAL A 91 6.96 2.54 3.78
CA VAL A 91 5.81 2.20 4.61
C VAL A 91 6.04 2.68 6.03
N ARG A 92 5.09 3.42 6.58
CA ARG A 92 5.08 3.77 8.00
C ARG A 92 3.94 3.04 8.69
N ASP A 93 4.27 2.12 9.60
CA ASP A 93 3.35 1.36 10.43
C ASP A 93 3.18 2.11 11.75
N LEU A 94 1.98 2.60 12.06
CA LEU A 94 1.67 3.32 13.28
C LEU A 94 0.83 2.47 14.22
N LEU A 95 1.31 2.31 15.45
CA LEU A 95 0.73 1.48 16.49
C LEU A 95 0.33 2.32 17.71
N GLU A 96 -0.66 1.88 18.45
CA GLU A 96 -1.00 2.42 19.76
C GLU A 96 0.17 2.20 20.74
N VAL A 97 0.22 3.01 21.76
CA VAL A 97 1.13 2.83 22.91
C VAL A 97 0.38 2.11 24.01
N GLN A 98 0.96 1.09 24.57
CA GLN A 98 0.49 0.41 25.78
C GLN A 98 1.55 0.48 26.87
N THR A 99 1.18 0.97 28.06
CA THR A 99 2.07 0.98 29.21
C THR A 99 1.45 0.15 30.33
N LYS A 100 2.17 -0.87 30.76
CA LYS A 100 1.80 -1.73 31.89
C LYS A 100 3.02 -1.95 32.79
N GLU A 101 2.86 -1.74 34.08
CA GLU A 101 3.92 -1.97 35.07
C GLU A 101 5.25 -1.26 34.73
N GLY A 102 5.17 -0.04 34.15
CA GLY A 102 6.34 0.75 33.77
C GLY A 102 6.97 0.35 32.41
N ILE A 103 6.47 -0.70 31.77
CA ILE A 103 6.94 -1.16 30.46
C ILE A 103 6.01 -0.61 29.37
N THR A 104 6.59 0.11 28.41
CA THR A 104 5.86 0.64 27.27
C THR A 104 6.11 -0.24 26.05
N THR A 105 5.03 -0.74 25.45
CA THR A 105 5.06 -1.63 24.28
C THR A 105 4.13 -1.16 23.18
N GLU A 106 4.25 -1.78 22.01
CA GLU A 106 3.32 -1.61 20.91
C GLU A 106 1.94 -2.18 21.26
N GLY A 107 0.91 -1.42 20.95
CA GLY A 107 -0.49 -1.86 21.00
C GLY A 107 -1.03 -2.24 19.62
N ARG A 108 -2.34 -2.04 19.43
CA ARG A 108 -3.01 -2.33 18.17
C ARG A 108 -2.52 -1.37 17.08
N ARG A 109 -2.51 -1.86 15.83
CA ARG A 109 -2.23 -0.99 14.68
C ARG A 109 -3.32 0.06 14.52
N ARG A 110 -2.90 1.30 14.36
CA ARG A 110 -3.77 2.43 14.02
C ARG A 110 -3.95 2.52 12.51
N HIS A 111 -2.85 2.54 11.77
CA HIS A 111 -2.86 2.55 10.30
C HIS A 111 -1.48 2.24 9.71
N VAL A 112 -1.50 1.91 8.44
CA VAL A 112 -0.32 1.76 7.58
C VAL A 112 -0.35 2.88 6.54
N THR A 113 0.66 3.76 6.56
CA THR A 113 0.83 4.80 5.54
C THR A 113 1.82 4.30 4.50
N VAL A 114 1.51 4.50 3.23
CA VAL A 114 2.31 4.03 2.10
C VAL A 114 2.63 5.18 1.17
N MET A 115 3.89 5.30 0.81
CA MET A 115 4.39 6.09 -0.32
C MET A 115 4.91 5.12 -1.38
N HIS A 116 4.43 5.22 -2.62
CA HIS A 116 4.85 4.38 -3.75
C HIS A 116 5.26 5.28 -4.92
N LYS A 117 6.51 5.14 -5.35
CA LYS A 117 7.06 5.91 -6.47
C LYS A 117 6.65 5.29 -7.79
N ASP A 118 5.96 6.06 -8.60
CA ASP A 118 5.65 5.79 -9.99
C ASP A 118 5.45 7.13 -10.70
N SER A 119 6.48 7.58 -11.39
CA SER A 119 6.53 8.92 -11.99
C SER A 119 5.49 9.15 -13.07
N LYS A 120 4.96 8.09 -13.70
CA LYS A 120 3.92 8.18 -14.72
C LYS A 120 2.53 8.25 -14.12
N ARG A 121 2.25 7.40 -13.11
CA ARG A 121 0.93 7.32 -12.47
C ARG A 121 0.65 8.51 -11.55
N PHE A 122 1.68 9.04 -10.89
CA PHE A 122 1.55 10.05 -9.85
C PHE A 122 2.27 11.36 -10.20
N ALA A 123 2.24 11.75 -11.47
CA ALA A 123 2.93 12.95 -11.98
C ALA A 123 2.57 14.22 -11.19
N ASP A 124 1.29 14.39 -10.81
CA ASP A 124 0.77 15.57 -10.09
C ASP A 124 1.22 15.67 -8.63
N THR A 125 1.84 14.61 -8.11
CA THR A 125 2.33 14.51 -6.72
C THR A 125 3.82 14.19 -6.67
N GLY A 126 4.59 14.73 -7.63
CA GLY A 126 6.04 14.54 -7.71
C GLY A 126 6.45 13.10 -8.00
N GLY A 127 5.58 12.31 -8.60
CA GLY A 127 5.78 10.89 -8.89
C GLY A 127 5.49 9.96 -7.69
N TRP A 128 4.91 10.46 -6.61
CA TRP A 128 4.59 9.65 -5.43
C TRP A 128 3.09 9.47 -5.26
N GLY A 129 2.65 8.21 -5.23
CA GLY A 129 1.34 7.84 -4.73
C GLY A 129 1.35 7.76 -3.20
N PHE A 130 0.25 8.17 -2.58
CA PHE A 130 0.07 8.14 -1.13
C PHE A 130 -1.21 7.40 -0.78
N GLU A 131 -1.15 6.55 0.26
CA GLU A 131 -2.35 5.91 0.82
C GLU A 131 -2.18 5.67 2.32
N VAL A 132 -3.31 5.59 3.00
CA VAL A 132 -3.40 5.20 4.41
C VAL A 132 -4.43 4.08 4.53
N PHE A 133 -3.99 2.93 4.97
CA PHE A 133 -4.84 1.77 5.27
C PHE A 133 -5.15 1.73 6.76
N ARG A 134 -6.44 1.70 7.13
CA ARG A 134 -6.83 1.71 8.55
C ARG A 134 -6.65 0.35 9.18
N LYS A 135 -6.09 0.34 10.38
CA LYS A 135 -5.87 -0.86 11.19
C LYS A 135 -5.10 -1.93 10.39
N ASP A 136 -5.59 -3.16 10.41
CA ASP A 136 -5.03 -4.30 9.68
C ASP A 136 -5.72 -4.57 8.33
N SER A 137 -6.52 -3.61 7.86
CA SER A 137 -7.23 -3.77 6.59
C SER A 137 -6.32 -3.48 5.40
N HIS A 138 -6.38 -4.33 4.37
CA HIS A 138 -5.71 -4.12 3.09
C HIS A 138 -6.56 -3.33 2.09
N THR A 139 -7.83 -3.02 2.44
CA THR A 139 -8.79 -2.39 1.54
C THR A 139 -9.50 -1.17 2.10
N ASP A 140 -9.48 -0.96 3.44
CA ASP A 140 -10.06 0.24 4.07
C ASP A 140 -9.11 1.42 3.93
N ARG A 141 -9.31 2.20 2.86
CA ARG A 141 -8.49 3.34 2.44
C ARG A 141 -9.00 4.63 3.07
N ALA A 142 -8.11 5.41 3.67
CA ALA A 142 -8.46 6.66 4.35
C ALA A 142 -8.22 7.92 3.50
N ILE A 143 -7.39 7.82 2.46
CA ILE A 143 -6.88 9.00 1.73
C ILE A 143 -7.48 9.12 0.34
N TRP A 144 -7.65 8.02 -0.38
CA TRP A 144 -8.20 8.03 -1.72
C TRP A 144 -9.60 8.69 -1.80
N PRO A 145 -9.91 9.56 -2.76
CA PRO A 145 -9.03 10.05 -3.84
C PRO A 145 -8.24 11.33 -3.50
N ASN A 146 -8.13 11.72 -2.24
CA ASN A 146 -7.65 13.04 -1.79
C ASN A 146 -6.15 13.05 -1.41
N ALA A 147 -5.32 12.18 -2.02
CA ALA A 147 -3.91 12.05 -1.68
C ALA A 147 -3.12 13.37 -1.80
N LYS A 148 -3.45 14.22 -2.77
CA LYS A 148 -2.79 15.51 -2.98
C LYS A 148 -2.94 16.41 -1.75
N THR A 149 -4.15 16.69 -1.31
CA THR A 149 -4.43 17.61 -0.20
C THR A 149 -4.17 17.01 1.18
N LYS A 150 -4.26 15.70 1.31
CA LYS A 150 -4.10 15.03 2.61
C LYS A 150 -2.65 14.66 2.92
N CYS A 151 -1.82 14.47 1.90
CA CYS A 151 -0.43 14.02 2.08
C CYS A 151 0.55 14.90 1.31
N PHE A 152 0.39 15.04 -0.01
CA PHE A 152 1.39 15.66 -0.85
C PHE A 152 1.63 17.14 -0.52
N ASP A 153 0.61 17.91 -0.17
CA ASP A 153 0.78 19.34 0.16
C ASP A 153 1.80 19.53 1.31
N CYS A 154 1.81 18.63 2.30
CA CYS A 154 2.83 18.63 3.36
C CYS A 154 4.19 18.13 2.84
N HIS A 155 4.22 17.06 2.05
CA HIS A 155 5.42 16.48 1.48
C HIS A 155 6.11 17.38 0.45
N ALA A 156 5.38 18.30 -0.19
CA ALA A 156 5.91 19.26 -1.15
C ALA A 156 7.07 20.11 -0.58
N GLY A 157 7.07 20.39 0.72
CA GLY A 157 8.15 21.06 1.43
C GLY A 157 9.48 20.28 1.47
N GLN A 158 9.47 18.99 1.11
CA GLN A 158 10.66 18.13 1.06
C GLN A 158 11.16 17.83 -0.37
N LYS A 159 10.86 18.69 -1.33
CA LYS A 159 11.20 18.50 -2.76
C LYS A 159 12.68 18.18 -2.99
N GLU A 160 13.58 18.83 -2.25
CA GLU A 160 15.03 18.59 -2.36
C GLU A 160 15.46 17.16 -1.93
N LYS A 161 14.61 16.49 -1.17
CA LYS A 161 14.78 15.09 -0.73
C LYS A 161 13.83 14.15 -1.45
N ASP A 162 13.38 14.52 -2.65
CA ASP A 162 12.38 13.84 -3.42
C ASP A 162 11.10 13.53 -2.61
N TYR A 163 10.64 14.56 -1.84
CA TYR A 163 9.40 14.53 -1.04
C TYR A 163 9.40 13.56 0.16
N VAL A 164 10.55 13.06 0.59
CA VAL A 164 10.67 12.10 1.71
C VAL A 164 11.25 12.78 2.95
N PHE A 165 10.57 12.67 4.09
CA PHE A 165 11.00 13.28 5.37
C PHE A 165 12.14 12.52 6.03
N GLY A 166 12.14 11.21 6.03
CA GLY A 166 13.11 10.39 6.77
C GLY A 166 14.52 10.39 6.21
N SER A 167 15.45 9.88 7.02
CA SER A 167 16.81 9.56 6.60
C SER A 167 17.22 8.23 7.21
N PHE A 168 17.96 7.43 6.47
CA PHE A 168 18.53 6.19 7.00
C PHE A 168 19.80 6.51 7.81
N ARG A 169 19.89 5.96 9.01
CA ARG A 169 21.11 5.99 9.85
C ARG A 169 21.75 4.62 9.78
N LYS A 170 22.99 4.59 9.30
CA LYS A 170 23.83 3.38 9.31
C LYS A 170 24.23 3.00 10.72
#